data_db94416255ade3d6691c96c09b189bb3
#
_entry.id   db94416255ade3d6691c96c09b189bb3
#
_cell.length_a   1.000
_cell.length_b   1.000
_cell.length_c   1.000
_cell.angle_alpha   90.00
_cell.angle_beta   90.00
_cell.angle_gamma   90.00
#
_symmetry.space_group_name_H-M   'P 1'
#
loop_
_entity.id
_entity.type
_entity.pdbx_description
1 polymer ?
#
loop_
_entity_poly.entity_id
_entity_poly.type
_entity_poly.pdbx_seq_one_letter_code
_entity_poly.pdbx_strand_id
1 'polypeptide(L)'
;MIEDWTSYQYTDYKFRIYGSFILGLIGIAASIATIYALPLEGTSSLTCGIEQLSCSTALKSQFSKVFGIPLGIFGVFYFAFWILNLRAFQMTSNEGYLCSLSWVTLIGAIGSSVLAIIMFFVLKAPCLYCLLTHASNIGGFILLWPVRKWRMTTPFTSEQFRHFAALTCLAFLSATTMFFANQSRHLNASLQLREEAIAEYTKTDFDGELKTSDSFAAAQQDARDSGRLIAIGFFDPG
;
A
#
# COMPACT_ATOMS: atom_id res chain seq x y z
N MET A 1 -29.28 15.38 -38.00
CA MET A 1 -29.67 15.28 -36.57
C MET A 1 -29.34 13.92 -35.94
N ILE A 2 -29.24 12.83 -36.69
CA ILE A 2 -28.84 11.50 -36.17
C ILE A 2 -27.30 11.38 -36.03
N GLU A 3 -26.53 12.03 -36.90
CA GLU A 3 -25.06 12.02 -36.86
C GLU A 3 -24.49 12.75 -35.64
N ASP A 4 -25.18 13.75 -35.11
CA ASP A 4 -24.72 14.56 -33.96
C ASP A 4 -24.81 13.78 -32.63
N TRP A 5 -25.80 12.88 -32.51
CA TRP A 5 -25.96 12.02 -31.33
C TRP A 5 -24.88 10.92 -31.23
N THR A 6 -24.43 10.39 -32.36
CA THR A 6 -23.38 9.35 -32.39
C THR A 6 -22.02 9.91 -32.05
N SER A 7 -21.70 11.12 -32.50
CA SER A 7 -20.44 11.81 -32.19
C SER A 7 -20.35 12.20 -30.72
N TYR A 8 -21.45 12.69 -30.13
CA TYR A 8 -21.52 13.03 -28.70
C TYR A 8 -21.35 11.81 -27.81
N GLN A 9 -22.05 10.71 -28.08
CA GLN A 9 -21.91 9.46 -27.32
C GLN A 9 -20.51 8.87 -27.41
N TYR A 10 -19.86 8.96 -28.56
CA TYR A 10 -18.49 8.48 -28.76
C TYR A 10 -17.46 9.32 -27.98
N THR A 11 -17.65 10.64 -27.95
CA THR A 11 -16.77 11.55 -27.22
C THR A 11 -16.89 11.36 -25.71
N ASP A 12 -18.13 11.24 -25.19
CA ASP A 12 -18.40 11.00 -23.76
C ASP A 12 -17.84 9.63 -23.31
N TYR A 13 -17.99 8.60 -24.13
CA TYR A 13 -17.41 7.30 -23.87
C TYR A 13 -15.88 7.34 -23.76
N LYS A 14 -15.19 7.98 -24.70
CA LYS A 14 -13.74 8.14 -24.66
C LYS A 14 -13.29 8.92 -23.42
N PHE A 15 -13.95 10.03 -23.12
CA PHE A 15 -13.65 10.84 -21.94
C PHE A 15 -13.72 9.98 -20.65
N ARG A 16 -14.74 9.15 -20.51
CA ARG A 16 -14.91 8.27 -19.34
C ARG A 16 -13.81 7.23 -19.22
N ILE A 17 -13.45 6.61 -20.32
CA ILE A 17 -12.37 5.60 -20.36
C ILE A 17 -11.02 6.24 -20.02
N TYR A 18 -10.67 7.36 -20.65
CA TYR A 18 -9.40 8.04 -20.38
C TYR A 18 -9.37 8.65 -18.97
N GLY A 19 -10.46 9.24 -18.51
CA GLY A 19 -10.58 9.74 -17.15
C GLY A 19 -10.40 8.63 -16.10
N SER A 20 -11.02 7.48 -16.33
CA SER A 20 -10.86 6.30 -15.50
C SER A 20 -9.41 5.77 -15.51
N PHE A 21 -8.73 5.83 -16.65
CA PHE A 21 -7.32 5.45 -16.76
C PHE A 21 -6.41 6.37 -15.94
N ILE A 22 -6.63 7.68 -16.03
CA ILE A 22 -5.88 8.69 -15.24
C ILE A 22 -6.10 8.48 -13.74
N LEU A 23 -7.36 8.25 -13.31
CA LEU A 23 -7.66 7.96 -11.91
C LEU A 23 -6.99 6.67 -11.43
N GLY A 24 -6.92 5.65 -12.28
CA GLY A 24 -6.18 4.42 -12.00
C GLY A 24 -4.69 4.69 -11.76
N LEU A 25 -4.05 5.54 -12.59
CA LEU A 25 -2.65 5.94 -12.41
C LEU A 25 -2.44 6.72 -11.11
N ILE A 26 -3.33 7.66 -10.79
CA ILE A 26 -3.30 8.40 -9.51
C ILE A 26 -3.45 7.43 -8.35
N GLY A 27 -4.35 6.46 -8.45
CA GLY A 27 -4.56 5.42 -7.44
C GLY A 27 -3.32 4.55 -7.20
N ILE A 28 -2.59 4.16 -8.27
CA ILE A 28 -1.29 3.45 -8.13
C ILE A 28 -0.28 4.33 -7.41
N ALA A 29 -0.10 5.57 -7.86
CA ALA A 29 0.88 6.49 -7.28
C ALA A 29 0.59 6.74 -5.79
N ALA A 30 -0.68 6.97 -5.44
CA ALA A 30 -1.11 7.14 -4.06
C ALA A 30 -0.89 5.87 -3.22
N SER A 31 -1.18 4.69 -3.76
CA SER A 31 -0.94 3.40 -3.08
C SER A 31 0.55 3.14 -2.84
N ILE A 32 1.41 3.46 -3.81
CA ILE A 32 2.86 3.41 -3.65
C ILE A 32 3.30 4.40 -2.57
N ALA A 33 2.78 5.64 -2.60
CA ALA A 33 3.11 6.65 -1.60
C ALA A 33 2.72 6.20 -0.17
N THR A 34 1.59 5.50 0.02
CA THR A 34 1.22 4.95 1.34
C THR A 34 2.23 3.91 1.84
N ILE A 35 2.80 3.09 0.96
CA ILE A 35 3.82 2.09 1.32
C ILE A 35 5.10 2.79 1.77
N TYR A 36 5.53 3.83 1.03
CA TYR A 36 6.76 4.56 1.35
C TYR A 36 6.61 5.54 2.52
N ALA A 37 5.38 6.01 2.80
CA ALA A 37 5.08 6.86 3.94
C ALA A 37 4.93 6.08 5.26
N LEU A 38 4.98 4.73 5.24
CA LEU A 38 5.05 3.93 6.46
C LEU A 38 6.33 4.29 7.21
N PRO A 39 6.24 4.77 8.47
CA PRO A 39 7.43 5.12 9.24
C PRO A 39 8.29 3.88 9.47
N LEU A 40 9.57 3.99 9.17
CA LEU A 40 10.58 3.01 9.58
C LEU A 40 10.82 3.14 11.08
N GLU A 41 11.16 2.03 11.74
CA GLU A 41 11.52 2.06 13.16
C GLU A 41 12.70 3.05 13.35
N GLY A 42 12.56 3.94 14.34
CA GLY A 42 13.60 4.95 14.65
C GLY A 42 13.57 6.24 13.81
N THR A 43 12.74 6.35 12.76
CA THR A 43 12.63 7.59 12.00
C THR A 43 11.50 8.49 12.52
N SER A 44 11.75 9.80 12.54
CA SER A 44 10.72 10.81 12.83
C SER A 44 9.57 10.68 11.84
N SER A 45 8.33 10.82 12.34
CA SER A 45 7.11 10.72 11.56
C SER A 45 7.18 11.60 10.31
N LEU A 46 7.11 10.99 9.11
CA LEU A 46 6.90 11.72 7.88
C LEU A 46 5.55 12.45 7.98
N THR A 47 5.61 13.76 8.12
CA THR A 47 4.45 14.62 7.99
C THR A 47 4.01 14.61 6.53
N CYS A 48 2.72 14.43 6.25
CA CYS A 48 2.17 14.49 4.88
C CYS A 48 2.28 15.89 4.23
N GLY A 49 3.14 16.76 4.72
CA GLY A 49 3.34 18.13 4.22
C GLY A 49 2.19 19.11 4.56
N ILE A 50 1.13 18.64 5.19
CA ILE A 50 0.01 19.48 5.65
C ILE A 50 -0.18 19.17 7.15
N GLU A 51 0.00 20.15 8.00
CA GLU A 51 -0.03 20.02 9.48
C GLU A 51 -1.32 19.37 10.03
N GLN A 52 -2.44 19.53 9.30
CA GLN A 52 -3.74 19.00 9.70
C GLN A 52 -3.97 17.52 9.31
N LEU A 53 -3.07 16.92 8.54
CA LEU A 53 -3.20 15.55 8.04
C LEU A 53 -2.22 14.62 8.75
N SER A 54 -2.73 13.72 9.59
CA SER A 54 -1.91 12.78 10.37
C SER A 54 -1.75 11.45 9.65
N CYS A 55 -0.91 11.41 8.60
CA CYS A 55 -0.63 10.17 7.88
C CYS A 55 -0.02 9.09 8.77
N SER A 56 0.86 9.46 9.71
CA SER A 56 1.52 8.51 10.59
C SER A 56 0.53 7.75 11.48
N THR A 57 -0.48 8.44 12.03
CA THR A 57 -1.52 7.81 12.86
C THR A 57 -2.38 6.85 12.05
N ALA A 58 -2.82 7.26 10.85
CA ALA A 58 -3.62 6.41 9.97
C ALA A 58 -2.84 5.16 9.53
N LEU A 59 -1.57 5.32 9.12
CA LEU A 59 -0.75 4.22 8.60
C LEU A 59 -0.23 3.27 9.71
N LYS A 60 -0.12 3.72 10.96
CA LYS A 60 0.21 2.87 12.12
C LYS A 60 -1.00 2.11 12.68
N SER A 61 -2.21 2.48 12.29
CA SER A 61 -3.43 1.86 12.80
C SER A 61 -3.53 0.39 12.39
N GLN A 62 -4.29 -0.39 13.14
CA GLN A 62 -4.59 -1.78 12.80
C GLN A 62 -5.35 -1.93 11.47
N PHE A 63 -6.05 -0.88 11.03
CA PHE A 63 -6.79 -0.85 9.77
C PHE A 63 -5.91 -0.59 8.54
N SER A 64 -4.64 -0.26 8.73
CA SER A 64 -3.68 -0.05 7.63
C SER A 64 -3.09 -1.34 7.07
N LYS A 65 -3.34 -2.48 7.72
CA LYS A 65 -2.79 -3.78 7.37
C LYS A 65 -3.89 -4.84 7.33
N VAL A 66 -3.79 -5.76 6.39
CA VAL A 66 -4.61 -6.97 6.29
C VAL A 66 -3.68 -8.17 6.34
N PHE A 67 -3.83 -9.07 7.31
CA PHE A 67 -2.91 -10.20 7.56
C PHE A 67 -1.43 -9.77 7.69
N GLY A 68 -1.16 -8.60 8.28
CA GLY A 68 0.19 -8.05 8.41
C GLY A 68 0.73 -7.36 7.16
N ILE A 69 0.03 -7.45 6.02
CA ILE A 69 0.43 -6.83 4.75
C ILE A 69 -0.16 -5.42 4.67
N PRO A 70 0.65 -4.38 4.36
CA PRO A 70 0.15 -3.02 4.19
C PRO A 70 -0.94 -2.90 3.11
N LEU A 71 -2.01 -2.16 3.39
CA LEU A 71 -3.13 -1.97 2.45
C LEU A 71 -2.69 -1.34 1.11
N GLY A 72 -1.64 -0.53 1.13
CA GLY A 72 -1.07 0.05 -0.09
C GLY A 72 -0.66 -0.99 -1.14
N ILE A 73 -0.19 -2.18 -0.71
CA ILE A 73 0.18 -3.27 -1.62
C ILE A 73 -1.05 -3.83 -2.34
N PHE A 74 -2.15 -4.02 -1.61
CA PHE A 74 -3.43 -4.40 -2.21
C PHE A 74 -3.95 -3.31 -3.16
N GLY A 75 -3.71 -2.03 -2.83
CA GLY A 75 -4.02 -0.91 -3.70
C GLY A 75 -3.23 -0.96 -5.01
N VAL A 76 -1.93 -1.24 -4.97
CA VAL A 76 -1.09 -1.41 -6.17
C VAL A 76 -1.63 -2.54 -7.04
N PHE A 77 -1.92 -3.72 -6.46
CA PHE A 77 -2.52 -4.84 -7.18
C PHE A 77 -3.86 -4.45 -7.83
N TYR A 78 -4.75 -3.82 -7.06
CA TYR A 78 -6.08 -3.43 -7.49
C TYR A 78 -6.06 -2.44 -8.67
N PHE A 79 -5.29 -1.36 -8.57
CA PHE A 79 -5.21 -0.36 -9.63
C PHE A 79 -4.40 -0.84 -10.84
N ALA A 80 -3.39 -1.68 -10.65
CA ALA A 80 -2.69 -2.32 -11.76
C ALA A 80 -3.64 -3.23 -12.54
N PHE A 81 -4.40 -4.08 -11.85
CA PHE A 81 -5.43 -4.91 -12.45
C PHE A 81 -6.47 -4.07 -13.21
N TRP A 82 -6.92 -2.97 -12.62
CA TRP A 82 -7.86 -2.04 -13.25
C TRP A 82 -7.30 -1.47 -14.58
N ILE A 83 -6.10 -0.88 -14.54
CA ILE A 83 -5.48 -0.27 -15.72
C ILE A 83 -5.24 -1.31 -16.82
N LEU A 84 -4.77 -2.49 -16.46
CA LEU A 84 -4.50 -3.56 -17.41
C LEU A 84 -5.80 -4.05 -18.09
N ASN A 85 -6.87 -4.22 -17.33
CA ASN A 85 -8.18 -4.60 -17.90
C ASN A 85 -8.75 -3.51 -18.79
N LEU A 86 -8.62 -2.24 -18.38
CA LEU A 86 -9.07 -1.12 -19.19
C LEU A 86 -8.30 -1.04 -20.52
N ARG A 87 -6.98 -1.27 -20.46
CA ARG A 87 -6.14 -1.31 -21.65
C ARG A 87 -6.47 -2.49 -22.56
N ALA A 88 -6.66 -3.68 -21.99
CA ALA A 88 -7.06 -4.87 -22.74
C ALA A 88 -8.42 -4.66 -23.42
N PHE A 89 -9.37 -4.04 -22.74
CA PHE A 89 -10.66 -3.66 -23.32
C PHE A 89 -10.49 -2.69 -24.51
N GLN A 90 -9.64 -1.65 -24.37
CA GLN A 90 -9.37 -0.70 -25.47
C GLN A 90 -8.75 -1.39 -26.70
N MET A 91 -7.92 -2.41 -26.50
CA MET A 91 -7.25 -3.12 -27.59
C MET A 91 -8.13 -4.18 -28.27
N THR A 92 -8.99 -4.84 -27.51
CA THR A 92 -9.75 -6.02 -27.99
C THR A 92 -11.24 -5.74 -28.18
N SER A 93 -11.76 -4.63 -27.65
CA SER A 93 -13.17 -4.28 -27.57
C SER A 93 -14.04 -5.40 -26.93
N ASN A 94 -13.45 -6.35 -26.19
CA ASN A 94 -14.18 -7.45 -25.57
C ASN A 94 -14.84 -6.97 -24.26
N GLU A 95 -16.16 -7.08 -24.21
CA GLU A 95 -16.99 -6.66 -23.07
C GLU A 95 -16.69 -7.43 -21.77
N GLY A 96 -16.07 -8.60 -21.85
CA GLY A 96 -15.68 -9.39 -20.68
C GLY A 96 -14.72 -8.65 -19.77
N TYR A 97 -13.76 -7.89 -20.34
CA TYR A 97 -12.84 -7.04 -19.54
C TYR A 97 -13.60 -5.92 -18.83
N LEU A 98 -14.57 -5.31 -19.51
CA LEU A 98 -15.39 -4.26 -18.92
C LEU A 98 -16.34 -4.80 -17.85
N CYS A 99 -16.87 -6.00 -18.04
CA CYS A 99 -17.69 -6.69 -17.05
C CYS A 99 -16.87 -6.99 -15.78
N SER A 100 -15.68 -7.57 -15.93
CA SER A 100 -14.75 -7.81 -14.81
C SER A 100 -14.42 -6.52 -14.07
N LEU A 101 -14.08 -5.46 -14.81
CA LEU A 101 -13.75 -4.15 -14.25
C LEU A 101 -14.94 -3.53 -13.50
N SER A 102 -16.15 -3.70 -13.99
CA SER A 102 -17.38 -3.19 -13.34
C SER A 102 -17.59 -3.80 -11.96
N TRP A 103 -17.38 -5.11 -11.81
CA TRP A 103 -17.47 -5.80 -10.52
C TRP A 103 -16.33 -5.41 -9.58
N VAL A 104 -15.11 -5.38 -10.09
CA VAL A 104 -13.93 -5.02 -9.29
C VAL A 104 -14.04 -3.60 -8.77
N THR A 105 -14.45 -2.64 -9.61
CA THR A 105 -14.61 -1.24 -9.18
C THR A 105 -15.77 -1.03 -8.22
N LEU A 106 -16.85 -1.81 -8.33
CA LEU A 106 -17.96 -1.80 -7.36
C LEU A 106 -17.48 -2.26 -5.98
N ILE A 107 -16.83 -3.42 -5.91
CA ILE A 107 -16.29 -3.96 -4.66
C ILE A 107 -15.27 -2.98 -4.05
N GLY A 108 -14.40 -2.44 -4.89
CA GLY A 108 -13.42 -1.43 -4.48
C GLY A 108 -14.08 -0.15 -3.94
N ALA A 109 -15.13 0.35 -4.60
CA ALA A 109 -15.85 1.55 -4.15
C ALA A 109 -16.53 1.34 -2.79
N ILE A 110 -17.12 0.16 -2.57
CA ILE A 110 -17.68 -0.22 -1.27
C ILE A 110 -16.58 -0.25 -0.20
N GLY A 111 -15.47 -0.95 -0.46
CA GLY A 111 -14.34 -1.02 0.46
C GLY A 111 -13.74 0.35 0.75
N SER A 112 -13.57 1.19 -0.27
CA SER A 112 -13.09 2.58 -0.11
C SER A 112 -14.03 3.43 0.74
N SER A 113 -15.34 3.28 0.58
CA SER A 113 -16.32 4.00 1.39
C SER A 113 -16.23 3.59 2.86
N VAL A 114 -16.12 2.30 3.14
CA VAL A 114 -15.96 1.78 4.51
C VAL A 114 -14.68 2.30 5.14
N LEU A 115 -13.54 2.20 4.43
CA LEU A 115 -12.25 2.67 4.94
C LEU A 115 -12.23 4.19 5.15
N ALA A 116 -12.87 4.96 4.27
CA ALA A 116 -13.01 6.40 4.43
C ALA A 116 -13.83 6.73 5.69
N ILE A 117 -14.94 6.03 5.94
CA ILE A 117 -15.74 6.19 7.16
C ILE A 117 -14.89 5.90 8.40
N ILE A 118 -14.14 4.79 8.41
CA ILE A 118 -13.24 4.43 9.53
C ILE A 118 -12.20 5.54 9.75
N MET A 119 -11.59 6.05 8.68
CA MET A 119 -10.57 7.08 8.75
C MET A 119 -11.09 8.39 9.35
N PHE A 120 -12.29 8.83 8.97
CA PHE A 120 -12.86 10.09 9.44
C PHE A 120 -13.50 9.99 10.83
N PHE A 121 -14.26 8.91 11.09
CA PHE A 121 -15.10 8.81 12.29
C PHE A 121 -14.44 8.00 13.42
N VAL A 122 -13.66 6.97 13.10
CA VAL A 122 -13.03 6.11 14.10
C VAL A 122 -11.63 6.59 14.43
N LEU A 123 -10.77 6.76 13.42
CA LEU A 123 -9.38 7.17 13.62
C LEU A 123 -9.22 8.67 13.83
N LYS A 124 -10.15 9.48 13.30
CA LYS A 124 -10.07 10.97 13.31
C LYS A 124 -8.72 11.49 12.80
N ALA A 125 -8.09 10.75 11.90
CA ALA A 125 -6.76 11.01 11.37
C ALA A 125 -6.79 10.89 9.83
N PRO A 126 -7.25 11.93 9.12
CA PRO A 126 -7.29 11.93 7.66
C PRO A 126 -5.86 11.85 7.10
N CYS A 127 -5.65 10.94 6.16
CA CYS A 127 -4.38 10.71 5.47
C CYS A 127 -4.54 11.13 4.01
N LEU A 128 -3.68 12.02 3.51
CA LEU A 128 -3.76 12.54 2.13
C LEU A 128 -3.69 11.43 1.09
N TYR A 129 -2.72 10.52 1.21
CA TYR A 129 -2.55 9.43 0.25
C TYR A 129 -3.73 8.46 0.28
N CYS A 130 -4.27 8.17 1.47
CA CYS A 130 -5.46 7.35 1.61
C CYS A 130 -6.68 8.03 0.95
N LEU A 131 -6.85 9.33 1.15
CA LEU A 131 -7.91 10.10 0.51
C LEU A 131 -7.81 10.07 -1.01
N LEU A 132 -6.61 10.26 -1.57
CA LEU A 132 -6.37 10.17 -3.01
C LEU A 132 -6.71 8.79 -3.54
N THR A 133 -6.33 7.72 -2.84
CA THR A 133 -6.65 6.33 -3.21
C THR A 133 -8.17 6.11 -3.22
N HIS A 134 -8.87 6.54 -2.17
CA HIS A 134 -10.34 6.39 -2.07
C HIS A 134 -11.06 7.26 -3.11
N ALA A 135 -10.64 8.50 -3.30
CA ALA A 135 -11.20 9.40 -4.30
C ALA A 135 -11.01 8.87 -5.73
N SER A 136 -9.82 8.34 -6.03
CA SER A 136 -9.53 7.70 -7.34
C SER A 136 -10.43 6.52 -7.59
N ASN A 137 -10.66 5.68 -6.57
CA ASN A 137 -11.49 4.50 -6.70
C ASN A 137 -12.97 4.86 -6.88
N ILE A 138 -13.53 5.71 -6.01
CA ILE A 138 -14.93 6.15 -6.09
C ILE A 138 -15.16 6.95 -7.39
N GLY A 139 -14.25 7.87 -7.72
CA GLY A 139 -14.33 8.67 -8.94
C GLY A 139 -14.31 7.80 -10.21
N GLY A 140 -13.42 6.80 -10.24
CA GLY A 140 -13.36 5.86 -11.35
C GLY A 140 -14.60 4.99 -11.48
N PHE A 141 -15.16 4.51 -10.35
CA PHE A 141 -16.45 3.81 -10.36
C PHE A 141 -17.57 4.68 -10.93
N ILE A 142 -17.65 5.96 -10.53
CA ILE A 142 -18.63 6.91 -11.04
C ILE A 142 -18.44 7.14 -12.55
N LEU A 143 -17.20 7.32 -13.02
CA LEU A 143 -16.92 7.50 -14.44
C LEU A 143 -17.30 6.28 -15.28
N LEU A 144 -17.04 5.07 -14.76
CA LEU A 144 -17.36 3.84 -15.46
C LEU A 144 -18.86 3.46 -15.33
N TRP A 145 -19.61 4.10 -14.45
CA TRP A 145 -21.02 3.78 -14.19
C TRP A 145 -21.89 3.69 -15.45
N PRO A 146 -21.87 4.63 -16.40
CA PRO A 146 -22.71 4.57 -17.59
C PRO A 146 -22.25 3.54 -18.62
N VAL A 147 -20.96 3.17 -18.62
CA VAL A 147 -20.37 2.24 -19.61
C VAL A 147 -20.19 0.83 -19.06
N ARG A 148 -20.58 0.61 -17.79
CA ARG A 148 -20.39 -0.67 -17.10
C ARG A 148 -21.19 -1.81 -17.74
N LYS A 149 -20.64 -3.00 -17.63
CA LYS A 149 -21.31 -4.25 -18.00
C LYS A 149 -21.40 -5.16 -16.78
N TRP A 150 -22.57 -5.70 -16.50
CA TRP A 150 -22.80 -6.61 -15.38
C TRP A 150 -22.86 -8.08 -15.78
N ARG A 151 -23.06 -8.34 -17.05
CA ARG A 151 -23.10 -9.69 -17.63
C ARG A 151 -22.18 -9.75 -18.84
N MET A 152 -21.49 -10.85 -18.97
CA MET A 152 -20.77 -11.16 -20.20
C MET A 152 -21.80 -11.56 -21.27
N THR A 153 -21.90 -10.77 -22.32
CA THR A 153 -22.69 -11.12 -23.50
C THR A 153 -21.91 -12.03 -24.44
N THR A 154 -20.57 -11.88 -24.43
CA THR A 154 -19.64 -12.74 -25.16
C THR A 154 -18.66 -13.37 -24.16
N PRO A 155 -18.64 -14.71 -24.00
CA PRO A 155 -17.67 -15.35 -23.13
C PRO A 155 -16.25 -15.14 -23.67
N PHE A 156 -15.27 -15.20 -22.78
CA PHE A 156 -13.88 -15.18 -23.20
C PHE A 156 -13.57 -16.39 -24.08
N THR A 157 -12.90 -16.15 -25.20
CA THR A 157 -12.24 -17.22 -25.95
C THR A 157 -11.07 -17.77 -25.12
N SER A 158 -10.57 -18.96 -25.46
CA SER A 158 -9.40 -19.54 -24.76
C SER A 158 -8.18 -18.60 -24.79
N GLU A 159 -7.99 -17.87 -25.87
CA GLU A 159 -6.93 -16.89 -26.03
C GLU A 159 -7.15 -15.68 -25.11
N GLN A 160 -8.35 -15.12 -25.10
CA GLN A 160 -8.70 -14.00 -24.23
C GLN A 160 -8.61 -14.38 -22.75
N PHE A 161 -8.96 -15.61 -22.38
CA PHE A 161 -8.79 -16.12 -21.02
C PHE A 161 -7.31 -16.17 -20.62
N ARG A 162 -6.43 -16.64 -21.55
CA ARG A 162 -4.98 -16.60 -21.31
C ARG A 162 -4.46 -15.17 -21.11
N HIS A 163 -4.91 -14.22 -21.92
CA HIS A 163 -4.57 -12.80 -21.73
C HIS A 163 -5.06 -12.26 -20.40
N PHE A 164 -6.29 -12.55 -20.01
CA PHE A 164 -6.82 -12.14 -18.70
C PHE A 164 -6.01 -12.73 -17.55
N ALA A 165 -5.67 -14.01 -17.60
CA ALA A 165 -4.84 -14.66 -16.61
C ALA A 165 -3.43 -14.03 -16.56
N ALA A 166 -2.82 -13.75 -17.71
CA ALA A 166 -1.52 -13.08 -17.79
C ALA A 166 -1.56 -11.67 -17.17
N LEU A 167 -2.61 -10.88 -17.43
CA LEU A 167 -2.79 -9.55 -16.83
C LEU A 167 -2.93 -9.63 -15.31
N THR A 168 -3.69 -10.61 -14.83
CA THR A 168 -3.85 -10.85 -13.38
C THR A 168 -2.52 -11.25 -12.75
N CYS A 169 -1.75 -12.12 -13.39
CA CYS A 169 -0.41 -12.49 -12.94
C CYS A 169 0.55 -11.29 -12.91
N LEU A 170 0.53 -10.44 -13.93
CA LEU A 170 1.35 -9.23 -13.97
C LEU A 170 0.99 -8.25 -12.83
N ALA A 171 -0.29 -8.04 -12.57
CA ALA A 171 -0.74 -7.23 -11.45
C ALA A 171 -0.30 -7.83 -10.10
N PHE A 172 -0.40 -9.15 -9.95
CA PHE A 172 0.08 -9.87 -8.76
C PHE A 172 1.59 -9.76 -8.58
N LEU A 173 2.37 -9.93 -9.66
CA LEU A 173 3.83 -9.79 -9.62
C LEU A 173 4.23 -8.36 -9.23
N SER A 174 3.55 -7.32 -9.73
CA SER A 174 3.84 -5.95 -9.34
C SER A 174 3.62 -5.71 -7.85
N ALA A 175 2.53 -6.22 -7.29
CA ALA A 175 2.23 -6.12 -5.86
C ALA A 175 3.24 -6.91 -5.02
N THR A 176 3.63 -8.10 -5.47
CA THR A 176 4.62 -8.95 -4.80
C THR A 176 5.99 -8.28 -4.78
N THR A 177 6.40 -7.68 -5.89
CA THR A 177 7.66 -6.92 -5.97
C THR A 177 7.65 -5.76 -4.97
N MET A 178 6.55 -5.01 -4.88
CA MET A 178 6.40 -3.93 -3.89
C MET A 178 6.42 -4.44 -2.45
N PHE A 179 5.84 -5.61 -2.19
CA PHE A 179 5.91 -6.25 -0.87
C PHE A 179 7.35 -6.55 -0.46
N PHE A 180 8.11 -7.23 -1.33
CA PHE A 180 9.51 -7.56 -1.04
C PHE A 180 10.40 -6.32 -0.94
N ALA A 181 10.18 -5.32 -1.80
CA ALA A 181 10.89 -4.05 -1.71
C ALA A 181 10.62 -3.32 -0.39
N ASN A 182 9.38 -3.34 0.09
CA ASN A 182 9.04 -2.78 1.38
C ASN A 182 9.66 -3.58 2.54
N GLN A 183 9.63 -4.91 2.48
CA GLN A 183 10.23 -5.78 3.49
C GLN A 183 11.75 -5.56 3.60
N SER A 184 12.45 -5.48 2.47
CA SER A 184 13.90 -5.21 2.46
C SER A 184 14.24 -3.82 3.00
N ARG A 185 13.41 -2.79 2.75
CA ARG A 185 13.58 -1.46 3.36
C ARG A 185 13.51 -1.53 4.88
N HIS A 186 12.52 -2.21 5.44
CA HIS A 186 12.39 -2.37 6.89
C HIS A 186 13.58 -3.12 7.49
N LEU A 187 14.03 -4.19 6.83
CA LEU A 187 15.19 -4.95 7.26
C LEU A 187 16.47 -4.09 7.24
N ASN A 188 16.72 -3.38 6.13
CA ASN A 188 17.90 -2.52 6.03
C ASN A 188 17.89 -1.39 7.07
N ALA A 189 16.72 -0.77 7.32
CA ALA A 189 16.60 0.25 8.34
C ALA A 189 16.88 -0.30 9.75
N SER A 190 16.38 -1.49 10.07
CA SER A 190 16.65 -2.12 11.37
C SER A 190 18.14 -2.50 11.55
N LEU A 191 18.80 -2.91 10.47
CA LEU A 191 20.23 -3.18 10.48
C LEU A 191 21.07 -1.89 10.72
N GLN A 192 20.72 -0.80 10.02
CA GLN A 192 21.38 0.49 10.23
C GLN A 192 21.24 0.98 11.66
N LEU A 193 20.05 0.92 12.25
CA LEU A 193 19.84 1.30 13.63
C LEU A 193 20.68 0.46 14.61
N ARG A 194 20.84 -0.84 14.33
CA ARG A 194 21.71 -1.71 15.13
C ARG A 194 23.19 -1.33 14.99
N GLU A 195 23.64 -1.04 13.78
CA GLU A 195 25.02 -0.58 13.53
C GLU A 195 25.31 0.75 14.21
N GLU A 196 24.38 1.72 14.13
CA GLU A 196 24.48 3.00 14.82
C GLU A 196 24.52 2.82 16.33
N ALA A 197 23.66 1.97 16.90
CA ALA A 197 23.67 1.67 18.34
C ALA A 197 24.97 1.00 18.78
N ILE A 198 25.55 0.10 17.99
CA ILE A 198 26.83 -0.54 18.26
C ILE A 198 27.98 0.51 18.17
N ALA A 199 27.94 1.37 17.15
CA ALA A 199 28.95 2.42 16.98
C ALA A 199 28.89 3.45 18.10
N GLU A 200 27.70 3.82 18.58
CA GLU A 200 27.56 4.71 19.74
C GLU A 200 28.05 4.03 21.02
N TYR A 201 27.71 2.76 21.22
CA TYR A 201 28.20 1.97 22.36
C TYR A 201 29.72 1.82 22.36
N THR A 202 30.35 1.66 21.19
CA THR A 202 31.84 1.58 21.09
C THR A 202 32.53 2.93 21.21
N LYS A 203 31.83 4.06 20.97
CA LYS A 203 32.37 5.43 21.15
C LYS A 203 32.29 5.93 22.56
N THR A 204 31.35 5.47 23.37
CA THR A 204 31.36 5.71 24.79
C THR A 204 32.57 4.94 25.34
N ASP A 205 33.68 5.63 25.58
CA ASP A 205 34.86 5.09 26.23
C ASP A 205 34.39 4.23 27.41
N PHE A 206 34.65 2.94 27.29
CA PHE A 206 34.33 1.96 28.32
C PHE A 206 35.42 2.13 29.39
N ASP A 207 35.38 3.27 30.08
CA ASP A 207 36.22 3.57 31.26
C ASP A 207 35.71 2.81 32.50
N GLY A 208 34.97 1.76 32.27
CA GLY A 208 34.38 0.89 33.27
C GLY A 208 34.97 -0.49 33.20
N GLU A 209 35.71 -0.84 34.23
CA GLU A 209 36.07 -2.22 34.58
C GLU A 209 34.84 -3.14 34.34
N LEU A 210 34.98 -4.14 33.46
CA LEU A 210 33.95 -5.12 33.17
C LEU A 210 33.62 -5.85 34.48
N LYS A 211 32.59 -5.39 35.20
CA LYS A 211 32.10 -6.09 36.37
C LYS A 211 31.38 -7.35 35.89
N THR A 212 32.08 -8.46 35.95
CA THR A 212 31.44 -9.78 35.83
C THR A 212 30.64 -10.05 37.10
N SER A 213 29.37 -10.21 36.97
CA SER A 213 28.50 -10.60 38.08
C SER A 213 28.26 -12.11 38.05
N ASP A 214 28.49 -12.79 39.11
CA ASP A 214 28.30 -14.25 39.24
C ASP A 214 26.83 -14.69 39.19
N SER A 215 25.90 -13.74 39.18
CA SER A 215 24.50 -14.02 39.03
C SER A 215 23.76 -12.98 38.18
N PHE A 216 22.89 -13.40 37.31
CA PHE A 216 22.04 -12.54 36.49
C PHE A 216 21.16 -11.59 37.33
N ALA A 217 20.70 -12.07 38.50
CA ALA A 217 19.90 -11.24 39.40
C ALA A 217 20.65 -10.04 39.98
N ALA A 218 21.94 -10.23 40.34
CA ALA A 218 22.79 -9.16 40.84
C ALA A 218 23.11 -8.15 39.71
N ALA A 219 23.39 -8.61 38.50
CA ALA A 219 23.60 -7.74 37.35
C ALA A 219 22.34 -6.93 37.00
N GLN A 220 21.17 -7.51 37.10
CA GLN A 220 19.90 -6.84 36.87
C GLN A 220 19.61 -5.76 37.92
N GLN A 221 19.96 -6.01 39.17
CA GLN A 221 19.83 -5.03 40.26
C GLN A 221 20.77 -3.86 40.06
N ASP A 222 22.04 -4.14 39.77
CA ASP A 222 23.05 -3.08 39.52
C ASP A 222 22.71 -2.20 38.32
N ALA A 223 22.15 -2.81 37.23
CA ALA A 223 21.68 -2.08 36.07
C ALA A 223 20.47 -1.16 36.38
N ARG A 224 19.55 -1.59 37.22
CA ARG A 224 18.43 -0.76 37.67
C ARG A 224 18.89 0.42 38.52
N ASP A 225 19.81 0.16 39.43
CA ASP A 225 20.31 1.17 40.38
C ASP A 225 21.24 2.19 39.72
N SER A 226 22.00 1.77 38.70
CA SER A 226 22.95 2.61 37.96
C SER A 226 22.40 3.20 36.64
N GLY A 227 21.24 2.77 36.18
CA GLY A 227 20.67 3.17 34.89
C GLY A 227 21.44 2.63 33.67
N ARG A 228 22.26 1.61 33.83
CA ARG A 228 23.11 1.01 32.78
C ARG A 228 22.40 -0.11 32.07
N LEU A 229 22.78 -0.33 30.80
CA LEU A 229 22.28 -1.46 30.02
C LEU A 229 23.01 -2.75 30.38
N ILE A 230 22.30 -3.87 30.47
CA ILE A 230 22.89 -5.19 30.66
C ILE A 230 23.23 -5.77 29.28
N ALA A 231 24.49 -6.05 29.03
CA ALA A 231 24.92 -6.85 27.90
C ALA A 231 25.08 -8.30 28.33
N ILE A 232 24.27 -9.20 27.73
CA ILE A 232 24.36 -10.64 27.99
C ILE A 232 25.16 -11.26 26.84
N GLY A 233 26.40 -11.68 27.10
CA GLY A 233 27.21 -12.46 26.17
C GLY A 233 27.04 -13.96 26.52
N PHE A 234 26.58 -14.75 25.58
CA PHE A 234 26.66 -16.21 25.68
C PHE A 234 28.00 -16.63 25.10
N PHE A 235 28.93 -17.06 25.97
CA PHE A 235 30.15 -17.73 25.55
C PHE A 235 29.87 -19.23 25.55
N ASP A 236 30.01 -19.87 24.41
CA ASP A 236 30.10 -21.32 24.31
C ASP A 236 31.53 -21.71 24.74
N PRO A 237 31.72 -22.37 25.87
CA PRO A 237 33.05 -22.86 26.27
C PRO A 237 33.30 -24.16 25.46
N GLY A 238 33.78 -24.00 24.20
CA GLY A 238 34.08 -25.09 23.28
C GLY A 238 34.91 -26.27 23.85
#